data_96df35bd8b0a02bcff14e3cdf7714c72
#
_entry.id   96df35bd8b0a02bcff14e3cdf7714c72
#
_cell.length_a   1.000
_cell.length_b   1.000
_cell.length_c   1.000
_cell.angle_alpha   90.00
_cell.angle_beta   90.00
_cell.angle_gamma   90.00
#
_symmetry.space_group_name_H-M   'P 1'
#
loop_
_entity.id
_entity.type
_entity.pdbx_description
1 polymer ?
#
loop_
_entity_poly.entity_id
_entity_poly.type
_entity_poly.pdbx_seq_one_letter_code
_entity_poly.pdbx_strand_id
1 'polypeptide(L)'
;RLVGSEMCIRDSIHIIPERNDLGIGGCWNMGVHHPKCGKFAIQLDSDDVYANENTLAIMVRAFYEQNCAMVVGTYMMTDFNMNMIAPGIIDHKEWTPHNGRNNALRINGLGAPRAFYTPVLREVKVPNTSYGEDYALGLNFSRRYQIGRVYEVVYLCRRWDDNSDASLDVVKMNGHNLYKDRIRTWELQARVAMNKKNKK
;
A
#
# COMPACT_ATOMS: atom_id res chain seq x y z
N ARG A 1 -3.96 -19.48 -11.49
CA ARG A 1 -3.24 -19.45 -12.78
C ARG A 1 -3.72 -18.21 -13.53
N LEU A 2 -2.98 -17.11 -13.37
CA LEU A 2 -3.26 -15.90 -14.14
C LEU A 2 -2.99 -16.18 -15.61
N VAL A 3 -4.05 -16.14 -16.41
CA VAL A 3 -3.93 -16.14 -17.87
C VAL A 3 -3.82 -14.66 -18.26
N GLY A 4 -2.59 -14.10 -18.16
CA GLY A 4 -2.28 -12.84 -18.79
C GLY A 4 -2.17 -13.00 -20.30
N SER A 5 -2.46 -11.94 -21.05
CA SER A 5 -2.15 -11.90 -22.47
C SER A 5 -0.67 -12.21 -22.68
N GLU A 6 -0.29 -12.79 -23.82
CA GLU A 6 1.12 -13.10 -24.15
C GLU A 6 2.04 -11.87 -24.01
N MET A 7 1.53 -10.68 -24.21
CA MET A 7 2.22 -9.41 -24.03
C MET A 7 2.59 -9.13 -22.56
N CYS A 8 1.72 -9.46 -21.61
CA CYS A 8 2.01 -9.32 -20.18
C CYS A 8 3.07 -10.32 -19.71
N ILE A 9 3.14 -11.50 -20.32
CA ILE A 9 4.13 -12.53 -19.96
C ILE A 9 5.53 -12.15 -20.46
N ARG A 10 5.65 -11.52 -21.64
CA ARG A 10 6.94 -11.14 -22.22
C ARG A 10 7.64 -10.01 -21.45
N ASP A 11 6.88 -9.09 -20.87
CA ASP A 11 7.41 -7.92 -20.18
C ASP A 11 7.48 -8.10 -18.66
N SER A 12 7.00 -9.22 -18.14
CA SER A 12 7.05 -9.52 -16.71
C SER A 12 8.40 -10.08 -16.28
N ILE A 13 8.81 -9.73 -15.07
CA ILE A 13 9.99 -10.30 -14.42
C ILE A 13 9.50 -11.10 -13.22
N HIS A 14 9.75 -12.40 -13.26
CA HIS A 14 9.40 -13.27 -12.16
C HIS A 14 10.61 -13.39 -11.23
N ILE A 15 10.48 -12.91 -9.99
CA ILE A 15 11.49 -12.97 -8.96
C ILE A 15 11.10 -14.05 -7.97
N ILE A 16 11.87 -15.12 -7.89
CA ILE A 16 11.66 -16.21 -6.93
C ILE A 16 12.67 -16.05 -5.80
N PRO A 17 12.25 -15.84 -4.56
CA PRO A 17 13.16 -15.77 -3.44
C PRO A 17 13.90 -17.10 -3.23
N GLU A 18 15.21 -17.05 -3.04
CA GLU A 18 15.99 -18.21 -2.60
C GLU A 18 15.85 -18.47 -1.09
N ARG A 19 15.41 -17.44 -0.36
CA ARG A 19 15.16 -17.49 1.09
C ARG A 19 13.69 -17.83 1.34
N ASN A 20 13.44 -18.62 2.38
CA ASN A 20 12.10 -19.02 2.82
C ASN A 20 11.61 -18.26 4.07
N ASP A 21 12.38 -17.29 4.56
CA ASP A 21 12.05 -16.44 5.72
C ASP A 21 11.52 -15.05 5.32
N LEU A 22 11.19 -14.84 4.05
CA LEU A 22 10.63 -13.59 3.58
C LEU A 22 9.10 -13.60 3.72
N GLY A 23 8.60 -12.57 4.39
CA GLY A 23 7.19 -12.18 4.30
C GLY A 23 6.90 -11.37 3.03
N ILE A 24 5.66 -10.91 2.88
CA ILE A 24 5.22 -10.07 1.76
C ILE A 24 6.15 -8.86 1.59
N GLY A 25 6.45 -8.15 2.68
CA GLY A 25 7.33 -6.98 2.62
C GLY A 25 8.76 -7.30 2.21
N GLY A 26 9.28 -8.46 2.59
CA GLY A 26 10.58 -8.95 2.13
C GLY A 26 10.61 -9.21 0.62
N CYS A 27 9.56 -9.84 0.10
CA CYS A 27 9.39 -10.06 -1.34
C CYS A 27 9.27 -8.74 -2.10
N TRP A 28 8.52 -7.77 -1.57
CA TRP A 28 8.43 -6.43 -2.18
C TRP A 28 9.78 -5.74 -2.25
N ASN A 29 10.61 -5.85 -1.20
CA ASN A 29 11.97 -5.29 -1.23
C ASN A 29 12.80 -5.90 -2.37
N MET A 30 12.70 -7.20 -2.64
CA MET A 30 13.40 -7.81 -3.77
C MET A 30 12.95 -7.19 -5.10
N GLY A 31 11.64 -7.03 -5.32
CA GLY A 31 11.11 -6.40 -6.52
C GLY A 31 11.54 -4.94 -6.66
N VAL A 32 11.42 -4.16 -5.59
CA VAL A 32 11.75 -2.73 -5.57
C VAL A 32 13.25 -2.48 -5.78
N HIS A 33 14.13 -3.35 -5.27
CA HIS A 33 15.58 -3.22 -5.46
C HIS A 33 16.08 -3.87 -6.76
N HIS A 34 15.21 -4.54 -7.53
CA HIS A 34 15.60 -5.08 -8.82
C HIS A 34 16.06 -3.95 -9.77
N PRO A 35 17.13 -4.12 -10.55
CA PRO A 35 17.66 -3.06 -11.43
C PRO A 35 16.67 -2.52 -12.47
N LYS A 36 15.73 -3.36 -12.91
CA LYS A 36 14.67 -2.96 -13.86
C LYS A 36 13.45 -2.32 -13.19
N CYS A 37 13.40 -2.18 -11.85
CA CYS A 37 12.31 -1.47 -11.19
C CYS A 37 12.37 0.01 -11.59
N GLY A 38 11.23 0.52 -12.08
CA GLY A 38 11.11 1.86 -12.62
C GLY A 38 11.14 2.96 -11.54
N LYS A 39 10.93 4.20 -11.98
CA LYS A 39 10.89 5.39 -11.12
C LYS A 39 9.77 5.34 -10.08
N PHE A 40 8.66 4.69 -10.42
CA PHE A 40 7.52 4.46 -9.54
C PHE A 40 7.25 2.97 -9.42
N ALA A 41 6.88 2.53 -8.23
CA ALA A 41 6.40 1.18 -7.95
C ALA A 41 4.93 1.27 -7.52
N ILE A 42 4.06 0.49 -8.16
CA ILE A 42 2.62 0.48 -7.88
C ILE A 42 2.21 -0.94 -7.56
N GLN A 43 1.53 -1.12 -6.42
CA GLN A 43 1.06 -2.42 -5.96
C GLN A 43 -0.10 -2.92 -6.82
N LEU A 44 -0.08 -4.21 -7.09
CA LEU A 44 -1.22 -4.98 -7.57
C LEU A 44 -1.17 -6.34 -6.87
N ASP A 45 -2.20 -6.67 -6.12
CA ASP A 45 -2.32 -7.97 -5.47
C ASP A 45 -2.75 -9.02 -6.53
N SER A 46 -2.34 -10.26 -6.33
CA SER A 46 -2.46 -11.31 -7.36
C SER A 46 -3.90 -11.71 -7.69
N ASP A 47 -4.82 -11.45 -6.78
CA ASP A 47 -6.25 -11.73 -6.91
C ASP A 47 -7.08 -10.50 -7.28
N ASP A 48 -6.46 -9.33 -7.40
CA ASP A 48 -7.10 -8.06 -7.73
C ASP A 48 -6.81 -7.60 -9.17
N VAL A 49 -7.47 -6.53 -9.60
CA VAL A 49 -7.22 -5.93 -10.92
C VAL A 49 -7.28 -4.40 -10.85
N TYR A 50 -6.56 -3.73 -11.76
CA TYR A 50 -6.76 -2.30 -11.98
C TYR A 50 -8.12 -2.03 -12.63
N ALA A 51 -8.77 -0.93 -12.24
CA ALA A 51 -10.13 -0.62 -12.67
C ALA A 51 -10.23 -0.33 -14.18
N ASN A 52 -9.17 0.22 -14.77
CA ASN A 52 -9.12 0.54 -16.20
C ASN A 52 -7.68 0.69 -16.70
N GLU A 53 -7.52 0.82 -18.00
CA GLU A 53 -6.23 0.96 -18.69
C GLU A 53 -5.45 2.23 -18.30
N ASN A 54 -6.12 3.26 -17.78
CA ASN A 54 -5.51 4.53 -17.39
C ASN A 54 -5.02 4.56 -15.94
N THR A 55 -5.30 3.52 -15.14
CA THR A 55 -4.96 3.48 -13.71
C THR A 55 -3.51 3.87 -13.44
N LEU A 56 -2.56 3.29 -14.16
CA LEU A 56 -1.13 3.60 -13.95
C LEU A 56 -0.81 5.06 -14.28
N ALA A 57 -1.37 5.59 -15.37
CA ALA A 57 -1.18 6.98 -15.78
C ALA A 57 -1.75 7.96 -14.75
N ILE A 58 -2.95 7.66 -14.21
CA ILE A 58 -3.61 8.45 -13.16
C ILE A 58 -2.75 8.46 -11.89
N MET A 59 -2.29 7.30 -11.44
CA MET A 59 -1.47 7.18 -10.24
C MET A 59 -0.13 7.91 -10.39
N VAL A 60 0.53 7.79 -11.55
CA VAL A 60 1.80 8.49 -11.83
C VAL A 60 1.61 10.00 -11.91
N ARG A 61 0.54 10.48 -12.54
CA ARG A 61 0.20 11.89 -12.61
C ARG A 61 0.05 12.53 -11.23
N ALA A 62 -0.60 11.83 -10.30
CA ALA A 62 -0.80 12.30 -8.93
C ALA A 62 0.52 12.59 -8.20
N PHE A 63 1.63 11.87 -8.49
CA PHE A 63 2.95 12.20 -7.91
C PHE A 63 3.42 13.61 -8.29
N TYR A 64 3.22 13.99 -9.54
CA TYR A 64 3.66 15.30 -10.05
C TYR A 64 2.72 16.43 -9.61
N GLU A 65 1.42 16.22 -9.74
CA GLU A 65 0.41 17.23 -9.40
C GLU A 65 0.38 17.55 -7.90
N GLN A 66 0.57 16.55 -7.05
CA GLN A 66 0.49 16.70 -5.60
C GLN A 66 1.85 16.79 -4.90
N ASN A 67 2.95 16.73 -5.66
CA ASN A 67 4.32 16.78 -5.14
C ASN A 67 4.52 15.86 -3.92
N CYS A 68 4.23 14.59 -4.11
CA CYS A 68 4.23 13.58 -3.04
C CYS A 68 5.17 12.41 -3.33
N ALA A 69 5.52 11.64 -2.32
CA ALA A 69 6.40 10.48 -2.44
C ALA A 69 5.65 9.14 -2.38
N MET A 70 4.40 9.17 -1.99
CA MET A 70 3.47 8.05 -1.98
C MET A 70 2.11 8.53 -2.45
N VAL A 71 1.40 7.70 -3.20
CA VAL A 71 0.01 7.95 -3.63
C VAL A 71 -0.85 6.77 -3.20
N VAL A 72 -2.02 7.07 -2.68
CA VAL A 72 -3.03 6.06 -2.36
C VAL A 72 -4.26 6.29 -3.23
N GLY A 73 -4.70 5.24 -3.90
CA GLY A 73 -5.88 5.25 -4.74
C GLY A 73 -7.18 4.98 -3.98
N THR A 74 -8.24 4.94 -4.73
CA THR A 74 -9.58 4.52 -4.31
C THR A 74 -9.87 3.16 -4.92
N TYR A 75 -10.46 2.27 -4.15
CA TYR A 75 -10.82 0.96 -4.63
C TYR A 75 -12.30 0.64 -4.42
N MET A 76 -12.81 -0.23 -5.25
CA MET A 76 -14.14 -0.78 -5.14
C MET A 76 -14.06 -2.25 -4.77
N MET A 77 -14.85 -2.64 -3.77
CA MET A 77 -15.02 -4.04 -3.40
C MET A 77 -15.91 -4.73 -4.41
N THR A 78 -15.44 -5.83 -4.98
CA THR A 78 -16.19 -6.60 -5.98
C THR A 78 -16.16 -8.10 -5.70
N ASP A 79 -17.09 -8.84 -6.29
CA ASP A 79 -16.96 -10.27 -6.52
C ASP A 79 -16.04 -10.56 -7.73
N PHE A 80 -15.85 -11.83 -8.08
CA PHE A 80 -15.05 -12.23 -9.26
C PHE A 80 -15.71 -11.90 -10.60
N ASN A 81 -17.02 -11.61 -10.61
CA ASN A 81 -17.75 -11.12 -11.78
C ASN A 81 -17.71 -9.60 -11.91
N MET A 82 -16.91 -8.91 -11.06
CA MET A 82 -16.77 -7.46 -11.01
C MET A 82 -18.04 -6.73 -10.56
N ASN A 83 -19.00 -7.42 -9.95
CA ASN A 83 -20.16 -6.78 -9.34
C ASN A 83 -19.72 -6.14 -8.00
N MET A 84 -20.15 -4.92 -7.78
CA MET A 84 -19.86 -4.24 -6.51
C MET A 84 -20.56 -4.97 -5.34
N ILE A 85 -19.81 -5.20 -4.26
CA ILE A 85 -20.31 -5.79 -3.01
C ILE A 85 -20.05 -4.83 -1.85
N ALA A 86 -20.73 -5.04 -0.72
CA ALA A 86 -20.52 -4.24 0.48
C ALA A 86 -19.04 -4.36 0.97
N PRO A 87 -18.45 -3.27 1.47
CA PRO A 87 -18.99 -1.94 1.71
C PRO A 87 -19.01 -1.00 0.49
N GLY A 88 -18.69 -1.46 -0.71
CA GLY A 88 -18.70 -0.69 -1.92
C GLY A 88 -17.36 0.03 -2.17
N ILE A 89 -17.39 1.34 -2.34
CA ILE A 89 -16.22 2.16 -2.64
C ILE A 89 -15.54 2.61 -1.35
N ILE A 90 -14.22 2.43 -1.29
CA ILE A 90 -13.36 2.87 -0.18
C ILE A 90 -12.41 3.94 -0.73
N ASP A 91 -12.68 5.19 -0.40
CA ASP A 91 -11.97 6.36 -0.94
C ASP A 91 -11.16 7.16 0.10
N HIS A 92 -11.29 6.82 1.38
CA HIS A 92 -10.58 7.49 2.48
C HIS A 92 -10.70 9.03 2.44
N LYS A 93 -11.89 9.56 2.13
CA LYS A 93 -12.17 11.01 2.10
C LYS A 93 -11.94 11.72 3.43
N GLU A 94 -11.94 10.96 4.53
CA GLU A 94 -11.57 11.46 5.85
C GLU A 94 -10.11 11.97 5.92
N TRP A 95 -9.27 11.54 4.98
CA TRP A 95 -7.91 12.03 4.86
C TRP A 95 -7.88 13.28 3.97
N THR A 96 -7.66 14.43 4.56
CA THR A 96 -7.60 15.71 3.88
C THR A 96 -6.19 16.33 3.99
N PRO A 97 -5.84 17.31 3.14
CA PRO A 97 -4.60 18.08 3.31
C PRO A 97 -4.48 18.75 4.68
N HIS A 98 -5.59 19.11 5.31
CA HIS A 98 -5.60 19.79 6.62
C HIS A 98 -5.29 18.87 7.78
N ASN A 99 -5.75 17.62 7.77
CA ASN A 99 -5.39 16.66 8.83
C ASN A 99 -4.04 16.00 8.56
N GLY A 100 -3.49 16.17 7.37
CA GLY A 100 -2.12 15.99 6.98
C GLY A 100 -1.51 14.65 7.41
N ARG A 101 -0.23 14.71 7.73
CA ARG A 101 0.59 13.55 8.08
C ARG A 101 0.10 12.79 9.32
N ASN A 102 -0.63 13.46 10.22
CA ASN A 102 -1.09 12.84 11.47
C ASN A 102 -2.28 11.92 11.26
N ASN A 103 -3.01 12.05 10.15
CA ASN A 103 -4.14 11.16 9.88
C ASN A 103 -3.72 9.70 9.72
N ALA A 104 -2.53 9.44 9.20
CA ALA A 104 -1.97 8.10 9.12
C ALA A 104 -1.96 7.36 10.48
N LEU A 105 -1.82 8.08 11.58
CA LEU A 105 -1.87 7.52 12.93
C LEU A 105 -3.30 7.15 13.40
N ARG A 106 -4.33 7.63 12.73
CA ARG A 106 -5.74 7.47 13.13
C ARG A 106 -6.48 6.41 12.33
N ILE A 107 -6.07 6.18 11.09
CA ILE A 107 -6.70 5.20 10.21
C ILE A 107 -6.19 3.79 10.49
N ASN A 108 -6.95 2.79 10.09
CA ASN A 108 -6.59 1.39 10.31
C ASN A 108 -5.86 0.73 9.14
N GLY A 109 -5.76 1.43 8.02
CA GLY A 109 -5.07 1.02 6.80
C GLY A 109 -5.08 2.14 5.78
N LEU A 110 -4.26 2.03 4.74
CA LEU A 110 -4.11 3.07 3.73
C LEU A 110 -4.88 2.80 2.44
N GLY A 111 -5.60 1.68 2.38
CA GLY A 111 -6.37 1.31 1.19
C GLY A 111 -5.48 0.75 0.06
N ALA A 112 -6.03 0.73 -1.15
CA ALA A 112 -5.40 0.23 -2.36
C ALA A 112 -5.81 1.09 -3.58
N PRO A 113 -5.02 1.08 -4.68
CA PRO A 113 -3.64 0.63 -4.74
C PRO A 113 -2.71 1.64 -4.04
N ARG A 114 -1.55 1.19 -3.65
CA ARG A 114 -0.49 2.04 -3.11
C ARG A 114 0.61 2.19 -4.14
N ALA A 115 1.00 3.42 -4.40
CA ALA A 115 2.11 3.74 -5.29
C ALA A 115 3.20 4.50 -4.56
N PHE A 116 4.43 4.28 -4.92
CA PHE A 116 5.61 4.81 -4.24
C PHE A 116 6.61 5.37 -5.23
N TYR A 117 7.24 6.48 -4.86
CA TYR A 117 8.44 6.94 -5.54
C TYR A 117 9.60 6.01 -5.15
N THR A 118 10.08 5.22 -6.10
CA THR A 118 11.02 4.11 -5.87
C THR A 118 12.29 4.50 -5.11
N PRO A 119 12.95 5.66 -5.37
CA PRO A 119 14.13 6.05 -4.60
C PRO A 119 13.86 6.18 -3.10
N VAL A 120 12.74 6.79 -2.73
CA VAL A 120 12.33 6.93 -1.32
C VAL A 120 11.95 5.58 -0.72
N LEU A 121 11.24 4.73 -1.48
CA LEU A 121 10.87 3.40 -1.02
C LEU A 121 12.10 2.52 -0.75
N ARG A 122 13.14 2.63 -1.58
CA ARG A 122 14.43 1.95 -1.38
C ARG A 122 15.15 2.41 -0.13
N GLU A 123 15.10 3.71 0.19
CA GLU A 123 15.68 4.27 1.42
C GLU A 123 14.92 3.79 2.66
N VAL A 124 13.58 3.88 2.63
CA VAL A 124 12.71 3.53 3.76
C VAL A 124 12.71 2.04 4.03
N LYS A 125 12.73 1.21 2.98
CA LYS A 125 12.59 -0.24 2.97
C LYS A 125 11.24 -0.72 3.53
N VAL A 126 10.74 -1.81 2.97
CA VAL A 126 9.51 -2.46 3.44
C VAL A 126 9.85 -3.38 4.62
N PRO A 127 9.15 -3.34 5.73
CA PRO A 127 9.36 -4.30 6.82
C PRO A 127 9.14 -5.74 6.34
N ASN A 128 10.05 -6.65 6.70
CA ASN A 128 9.94 -8.06 6.34
C ASN A 128 8.86 -8.76 7.19
N THR A 129 7.61 -8.52 6.87
CA THR A 129 6.44 -9.13 7.54
C THR A 129 5.36 -9.43 6.50
N SER A 130 4.43 -10.30 6.81
CA SER A 130 3.29 -10.64 5.97
C SER A 130 1.98 -9.97 6.42
N TYR A 131 2.06 -9.02 7.34
CA TYR A 131 0.91 -8.22 7.77
C TYR A 131 1.35 -6.85 8.26
N GLY A 132 0.66 -5.80 7.77
CA GLY A 132 0.88 -4.43 8.19
C GLY A 132 2.17 -3.79 7.67
N GLU A 133 2.86 -4.44 6.73
CA GLU A 133 4.03 -3.90 6.02
C GLU A 133 3.69 -2.61 5.29
N ASP A 134 2.53 -2.57 4.65
CA ASP A 134 1.95 -1.43 3.95
C ASP A 134 1.64 -0.28 4.91
N TYR A 135 1.03 -0.60 6.06
CA TYR A 135 0.69 0.38 7.07
C TYR A 135 1.94 1.00 7.72
N ALA A 136 2.94 0.16 8.02
CA ALA A 136 4.22 0.63 8.53
C ALA A 136 4.94 1.56 7.53
N LEU A 137 4.89 1.24 6.23
CA LEU A 137 5.39 2.11 5.16
C LEU A 137 4.67 3.45 5.17
N GLY A 138 3.34 3.45 5.16
CA GLY A 138 2.55 4.68 5.14
C GLY A 138 2.82 5.57 6.35
N LEU A 139 2.97 4.99 7.54
CA LEU A 139 3.39 5.73 8.73
C LEU A 139 4.75 6.40 8.52
N ASN A 140 5.74 5.67 8.03
CA ASN A 140 7.09 6.19 7.78
C ASN A 140 7.09 7.28 6.71
N PHE A 141 6.43 7.05 5.57
CA PHE A 141 6.29 8.06 4.50
C PHE A 141 5.63 9.33 5.04
N SER A 142 4.51 9.20 5.75
CA SER A 142 3.76 10.34 6.29
C SER A 142 4.53 11.17 7.31
N ARG A 143 5.62 10.64 7.87
CA ARG A 143 6.49 11.39 8.79
C ARG A 143 7.24 12.51 8.09
N ARG A 144 7.71 12.28 6.87
CA ARG A 144 8.60 13.18 6.13
C ARG A 144 8.03 13.70 4.83
N TYR A 145 7.14 12.95 4.21
CA TYR A 145 6.62 13.20 2.86
C TYR A 145 5.11 13.39 2.88
N GLN A 146 4.62 14.04 1.86
CA GLN A 146 3.20 14.07 1.58
C GLN A 146 2.76 12.75 0.97
N ILE A 147 1.56 12.30 1.34
CA ILE A 147 0.85 11.20 0.70
C ILE A 147 -0.26 11.80 -0.17
N GLY A 148 -0.15 11.59 -1.47
CA GLY A 148 -1.15 12.02 -2.45
C GLY A 148 -2.34 11.07 -2.48
N ARG A 149 -3.44 11.56 -3.07
CA ARG A 149 -4.72 10.84 -3.13
C ARG A 149 -5.28 10.86 -4.54
N VAL A 150 -5.86 9.72 -4.93
CA VAL A 150 -6.69 9.57 -6.12
C VAL A 150 -8.07 9.12 -5.67
N TYR A 151 -9.10 9.96 -5.91
CA TYR A 151 -10.46 9.71 -5.43
C TYR A 151 -11.35 9.00 -6.45
N GLU A 152 -10.95 8.89 -7.71
CA GLU A 152 -11.62 8.02 -8.65
C GLU A 152 -11.26 6.56 -8.38
N VAL A 153 -12.16 5.63 -8.71
CA VAL A 153 -11.91 4.20 -8.55
C VAL A 153 -10.87 3.76 -9.57
N VAL A 154 -9.70 3.36 -9.08
CA VAL A 154 -8.56 2.89 -9.89
C VAL A 154 -8.19 1.44 -9.63
N TYR A 155 -8.91 0.77 -8.71
CA TYR A 155 -8.59 -0.58 -8.29
C TYR A 155 -9.88 -1.34 -7.94
N LEU A 156 -9.97 -2.60 -8.34
CA LEU A 156 -11.05 -3.51 -8.00
C LEU A 156 -10.50 -4.59 -7.08
N CYS A 157 -10.90 -4.51 -5.80
CA CYS A 157 -10.52 -5.47 -4.78
C CYS A 157 -11.54 -6.62 -4.80
N ARG A 158 -11.13 -7.77 -5.33
CA ARG A 158 -12.00 -8.92 -5.49
C ARG A 158 -12.07 -9.74 -4.21
N ARG A 159 -13.29 -10.07 -3.78
CA ARG A 159 -13.54 -10.85 -2.57
C ARG A 159 -14.13 -12.23 -2.91
N TRP A 160 -13.69 -13.21 -2.17
CA TRP A 160 -14.12 -14.61 -2.22
C TRP A 160 -13.96 -15.25 -0.85
N ASP A 161 -14.56 -16.42 -0.65
CA ASP A 161 -14.69 -17.04 0.67
C ASP A 161 -13.34 -17.38 1.33
N ASP A 162 -12.30 -17.64 0.53
CA ASP A 162 -10.96 -17.99 1.02
C ASP A 162 -9.98 -16.80 1.06
N ASN A 163 -10.44 -15.55 0.95
CA ASN A 163 -9.55 -14.41 1.17
C ASN A 163 -8.91 -14.48 2.55
N SER A 164 -7.62 -14.21 2.62
CA SER A 164 -6.81 -14.30 3.85
C SER A 164 -7.36 -13.48 5.02
N ASP A 165 -8.12 -12.41 4.72
CA ASP A 165 -8.73 -11.55 5.73
C ASP A 165 -10.14 -12.00 6.15
N ALA A 166 -10.81 -12.85 5.37
CA ALA A 166 -12.19 -13.26 5.63
C ALA A 166 -12.30 -14.36 6.69
N SER A 167 -11.24 -15.13 6.90
CA SER A 167 -11.23 -16.33 7.77
C SER A 167 -10.35 -16.18 9.02
N LEU A 168 -10.03 -14.95 9.42
CA LEU A 168 -9.20 -14.72 10.60
C LEU A 168 -9.96 -15.04 11.89
N ASP A 169 -9.41 -15.96 12.70
CA ASP A 169 -9.88 -16.14 14.08
C ASP A 169 -9.59 -14.89 14.94
N VAL A 170 -10.33 -14.78 16.05
CA VAL A 170 -10.26 -13.62 16.96
C VAL A 170 -8.84 -13.43 17.53
N VAL A 171 -8.12 -14.49 17.82
CA VAL A 171 -6.77 -14.44 18.41
C VAL A 171 -5.80 -13.84 17.39
N LYS A 172 -5.86 -14.30 16.15
CA LYS A 172 -5.02 -13.80 15.06
C LYS A 172 -5.35 -12.34 14.72
N MET A 173 -6.64 -12.00 14.67
CA MET A 173 -7.09 -10.61 14.47
C MET A 173 -6.58 -9.68 15.58
N ASN A 174 -6.68 -10.09 16.84
CA ASN A 174 -6.15 -9.30 17.96
C ASN A 174 -4.63 -9.17 17.89
N GLY A 175 -3.91 -10.22 17.48
CA GLY A 175 -2.47 -10.14 17.22
C GLY A 175 -2.10 -9.10 16.17
N HIS A 176 -2.85 -9.06 15.08
CA HIS A 176 -2.71 -8.06 14.03
C HIS A 176 -2.98 -6.63 14.51
N ASN A 177 -4.05 -6.43 15.28
CA ASN A 177 -4.38 -5.13 15.86
C ASN A 177 -3.30 -4.67 16.83
N LEU A 178 -2.82 -5.55 17.71
CA LEU A 178 -1.74 -5.25 18.63
C LEU A 178 -0.45 -4.86 17.90
N TYR A 179 -0.12 -5.53 16.80
CA TYR A 179 1.02 -5.16 15.97
C TYR A 179 0.86 -3.74 15.41
N LYS A 180 -0.30 -3.40 14.84
CA LYS A 180 -0.58 -2.04 14.34
C LYS A 180 -0.48 -0.99 15.42
N ASP A 181 -0.99 -1.26 16.62
CA ASP A 181 -0.91 -0.33 17.75
C ASP A 181 0.52 -0.10 18.22
N ARG A 182 1.35 -1.14 18.19
CA ARG A 182 2.79 -1.01 18.50
C ARG A 182 3.51 -0.12 17.49
N ILE A 183 3.32 -0.33 16.20
CA ILE A 183 3.98 0.50 15.18
C ILE A 183 3.47 1.95 15.21
N ARG A 184 2.18 2.19 15.50
CA ARG A 184 1.65 3.54 15.74
C ARG A 184 2.33 4.23 16.93
N THR A 185 2.49 3.48 18.02
CA THR A 185 3.14 3.99 19.24
C THR A 185 4.58 4.38 18.95
N TRP A 186 5.35 3.54 18.28
CA TRP A 186 6.74 3.85 17.90
C TRP A 186 6.82 5.04 16.93
N GLU A 187 5.90 5.13 15.99
CA GLU A 187 5.82 6.26 15.08
C GLU A 187 5.52 7.57 15.82
N LEU A 188 4.55 7.55 16.75
CA LEU A 188 4.24 8.71 17.59
C LEU A 188 5.45 9.17 18.41
N GLN A 189 6.15 8.23 19.04
CA GLN A 189 7.37 8.52 19.79
C GLN A 189 8.46 9.16 18.91
N ALA A 190 8.64 8.63 17.69
CA ALA A 190 9.57 9.18 16.72
C ALA A 190 9.23 10.64 16.34
N ARG A 191 7.93 10.94 16.09
CA ARG A 191 7.47 12.30 15.79
C ARG A 191 7.65 13.25 16.96
N VAL A 192 7.37 12.82 18.18
CA VAL A 192 7.61 13.62 19.39
C VAL A 192 9.10 13.95 19.54
N ALA A 193 9.98 12.96 19.32
CA ALA A 193 11.42 13.18 19.39
C ALA A 193 11.92 14.17 18.31
N MET A 194 11.42 14.05 17.08
CA MET A 194 11.73 15.00 16.00
C MET A 194 11.28 16.43 16.35
N ASN A 195 10.05 16.59 16.84
CA ASN A 195 9.52 17.91 17.21
C ASN A 195 10.29 18.57 18.35
N LYS A 196 10.80 17.78 19.30
CA LYS A 196 11.66 18.31 20.37
C LYS A 196 13.01 18.81 19.84
N LYS A 197 13.58 18.15 18.83
CA LYS A 197 14.84 18.58 18.19
C LYS A 197 14.68 19.86 17.39
N ASN A 198 13.54 20.03 16.72
CA ASN A 198 13.27 21.22 15.90
C ASN A 198 12.90 22.48 16.72
N LYS A 199 12.67 22.34 18.03
CA LYS A 199 12.40 23.45 18.95
C LYS A 199 13.65 23.99 19.67
N LYS A 200 14.79 23.34 19.47
CA LYS A 200 16.11 23.77 19.92
C LYS A 200 16.86 24.45 18.78
#